data_e78048e09d9f31448a2f93e4d2e7d80b
#
_entry.id   e78048e09d9f31448a2f93e4d2e7d80b
#
_cell.length_a   1.000
_cell.length_b   1.000
_cell.length_c   1.000
_cell.angle_alpha   90.00
_cell.angle_beta   90.00
_cell.angle_gamma   90.00
#
_symmetry.space_group_name_H-M   'P 1'
#
loop_
_entity.id
_entity.type
_entity.pdbx_description
1 polymer ?
#
loop_
_entity_poly.entity_id
_entity_poly.type
_entity_poly.pdbx_seq_one_letter_code
_entity_poly.pdbx_strand_id
1 'polypeptide(L)'
;YATWAFFLILLSTSALTVLEYDMFNASVKEHAEGSFIFGEKEPNWVDTFFHTFWWSIVTFTTVGYGDVSPVTHLGKFLTIIIMLLNFGVVTLLGGAVASVLVAQRLTGDDTLDENKFDGHLVIAGWNKTVPSVLNLIESNKDSTSVVILVNEMDKEVIQRAITGYERLDITHIPENFTHESVLRKAFLDKAGTFMILPDSSGLLPHEEPDEDKTVLTCLTAKSISESCNVVAHVLDVENVSHLQRANANEIVIPDEHVPHLLAKHVTDPGVPQFFDDLILKEEEDKGLQEVKIPKTLNGQTHNKISAFYKFKYGWLLVGYAIRKAGFSLDEQMGESGSPLIRNMIKEQLDGAGINLTSDEHVVV
;
A
#
# COMPACT_ATOMS: atom_id res chain seq x y z
N TYR A 1 25.75 21.09 -5.99
CA TYR A 1 26.99 20.68 -5.30
C TYR A 1 28.04 20.17 -6.28
N ALA A 2 27.73 19.31 -7.24
CA ALA A 2 28.67 18.79 -8.23
C ALA A 2 29.29 19.94 -9.08
N THR A 3 28.51 20.95 -9.44
CA THR A 3 28.98 22.13 -10.13
C THR A 3 29.99 22.95 -9.32
N TRP A 4 29.79 23.07 -8.02
CA TRP A 4 30.73 23.71 -7.09
C TRP A 4 32.04 22.95 -6.95
N ALA A 5 31.97 21.60 -6.86
CA ALA A 5 33.16 20.77 -6.83
C ALA A 5 34.00 20.94 -8.11
N PHE A 6 33.36 20.89 -9.26
CA PHE A 6 34.03 21.12 -10.56
C PHE A 6 34.63 22.52 -10.65
N PHE A 7 33.93 23.55 -10.19
CA PHE A 7 34.44 24.89 -10.13
C PHE A 7 35.67 25.05 -9.23
N LEU A 8 35.66 24.38 -8.05
CA LEU A 8 36.81 24.38 -7.13
C LEU A 8 38.03 23.67 -7.75
N ILE A 9 37.83 22.58 -8.46
CA ILE A 9 38.94 21.87 -9.17
C ILE A 9 39.54 22.79 -10.23
N LEU A 10 38.71 23.45 -11.05
CA LEU A 10 39.22 24.34 -12.07
C LEU A 10 39.93 25.58 -11.48
N LEU A 11 39.35 26.14 -10.41
CA LEU A 11 39.95 27.28 -9.71
C LEU A 11 41.30 26.93 -9.10
N SER A 12 41.40 25.80 -8.42
CA SER A 12 42.63 25.29 -7.82
C SER A 12 43.69 25.01 -8.88
N THR A 13 43.31 24.36 -9.98
CA THR A 13 44.19 24.09 -11.12
C THR A 13 44.73 25.39 -11.70
N SER A 14 43.86 26.35 -12.01
CA SER A 14 44.27 27.61 -12.61
C SER A 14 45.18 28.44 -11.69
N ALA A 15 44.83 28.54 -10.41
CA ALA A 15 45.65 29.27 -9.44
C ALA A 15 47.01 28.65 -9.23
N LEU A 16 47.09 27.33 -9.09
CA LEU A 16 48.36 26.64 -8.92
C LEU A 16 49.21 26.65 -10.20
N THR A 17 48.61 26.52 -11.37
CA THR A 17 49.34 26.64 -12.66
C THR A 17 50.06 27.99 -12.76
N VAL A 18 49.44 29.07 -12.35
CA VAL A 18 50.04 30.40 -12.37
C VAL A 18 51.13 30.57 -11.31
N LEU A 19 50.87 30.12 -10.08
CA LEU A 19 51.77 30.30 -8.94
C LEU A 19 53.01 29.40 -8.96
N GLU A 20 52.89 28.22 -9.50
CA GLU A 20 53.94 27.18 -9.45
C GLU A 20 54.56 26.93 -10.82
N TYR A 21 54.24 27.73 -11.85
CA TYR A 21 54.66 27.49 -13.24
C TYR A 21 56.15 27.14 -13.36
N ASP A 22 57.03 27.96 -12.78
CA ASP A 22 58.46 27.81 -12.90
C ASP A 22 58.99 26.60 -12.04
N MET A 23 58.39 26.40 -10.87
CA MET A 23 58.86 25.38 -9.92
C MET A 23 58.32 24.02 -10.28
N PHE A 24 57.07 23.89 -10.78
CA PHE A 24 56.54 22.66 -11.32
C PHE A 24 57.34 22.16 -12.54
N ASN A 25 57.72 23.09 -13.40
CA ASN A 25 58.58 22.77 -14.55
C ASN A 25 59.96 22.25 -14.10
N ALA A 26 60.55 22.84 -13.04
CA ALA A 26 61.82 22.36 -12.48
C ALA A 26 61.69 20.96 -11.85
N SER A 27 60.61 20.72 -11.07
CA SER A 27 60.39 19.41 -10.42
C SER A 27 60.01 18.31 -11.43
N VAL A 28 59.28 18.64 -12.48
CA VAL A 28 58.94 17.71 -13.57
C VAL A 28 60.22 17.32 -14.36
N LYS A 29 61.12 18.25 -14.60
CA LYS A 29 62.44 17.92 -15.22
C LYS A 29 63.24 16.94 -14.39
N GLU A 30 63.28 17.12 -13.06
CA GLU A 30 64.02 16.24 -12.15
C GLU A 30 63.46 14.80 -12.10
N HIS A 31 62.11 14.65 -12.17
CA HIS A 31 61.44 13.36 -12.21
C HIS A 31 61.40 12.71 -13.60
N ALA A 32 61.47 13.51 -14.68
CA ALA A 32 61.46 13.04 -16.06
C ALA A 32 62.76 12.32 -16.46
N GLU A 33 63.90 12.66 -15.83
CA GLU A 33 65.16 11.92 -16.03
C GLU A 33 65.10 10.43 -15.62
N GLY A 34 64.07 10.02 -14.86
CA GLY A 34 63.81 8.63 -14.46
C GLY A 34 62.55 7.98 -15.07
N SER A 35 61.73 8.68 -15.85
CA SER A 35 60.44 8.19 -16.35
C SER A 35 60.46 7.95 -17.86
N PHE A 36 60.14 6.73 -18.27
CA PHE A 36 60.10 6.25 -19.65
C PHE A 36 58.96 6.88 -20.52
N ILE A 37 58.11 7.71 -19.95
CA ILE A 37 56.85 8.12 -20.59
C ILE A 37 56.92 9.51 -21.20
N PHE A 38 57.82 10.41 -20.78
CA PHE A 38 57.90 11.77 -21.25
C PHE A 38 59.22 12.04 -21.96
N GLY A 39 59.19 12.09 -23.30
CA GLY A 39 60.33 12.49 -24.11
C GLY A 39 60.85 13.88 -23.77
N GLU A 40 62.14 14.16 -24.13
CA GLU A 40 62.89 15.43 -23.92
C GLU A 40 62.25 16.70 -24.52
N LYS A 41 61.01 17.00 -24.19
CA LYS A 41 60.37 18.25 -24.61
C LYS A 41 60.37 19.24 -23.43
N GLU A 42 60.80 20.46 -23.68
CA GLU A 42 60.64 21.57 -22.75
C GLU A 42 59.18 21.64 -22.33
N PRO A 43 58.83 21.53 -21.03
CA PRO A 43 57.46 21.61 -20.59
C PRO A 43 56.87 22.96 -20.94
N ASN A 44 55.69 22.93 -21.59
CA ASN A 44 54.94 24.10 -21.92
C ASN A 44 53.82 24.33 -20.90
N TRP A 45 53.14 25.47 -20.95
CA TRP A 45 52.10 25.79 -20.00
C TRP A 45 50.93 24.78 -20.04
N VAL A 46 50.69 24.10 -21.15
CA VAL A 46 49.69 23.06 -21.31
C VAL A 46 50.04 21.83 -20.45
N ASP A 47 51.30 21.42 -20.49
CA ASP A 47 51.78 20.28 -19.68
C ASP A 47 51.69 20.62 -18.19
N THR A 48 52.07 21.83 -17.78
CA THR A 48 51.95 22.30 -16.40
C THR A 48 50.47 22.32 -15.96
N PHE A 49 49.57 22.75 -16.84
CA PHE A 49 48.11 22.71 -16.56
C PHE A 49 47.61 21.29 -16.35
N PHE A 50 48.01 20.35 -17.18
CA PHE A 50 47.60 18.93 -16.99
C PHE A 50 48.18 18.32 -15.71
N HIS A 51 49.38 18.65 -15.31
CA HIS A 51 49.98 18.21 -14.06
C HIS A 51 49.27 18.79 -12.83
N THR A 52 48.96 20.05 -12.84
CA THR A 52 48.18 20.71 -11.77
C THR A 52 46.73 20.27 -11.75
N PHE A 53 46.15 19.97 -12.90
CA PHE A 53 44.82 19.39 -13.01
C PHE A 53 44.78 17.96 -12.43
N TRP A 54 45.72 17.15 -12.80
CA TRP A 54 45.93 15.80 -12.22
C TRP A 54 46.07 15.88 -10.70
N TRP A 55 46.94 16.71 -10.21
CA TRP A 55 47.14 16.94 -8.78
C TRP A 55 45.85 17.40 -8.10
N SER A 56 45.10 18.30 -8.70
CA SER A 56 43.85 18.81 -8.16
C SER A 56 42.81 17.69 -8.01
N ILE A 57 42.67 16.81 -9.02
CA ILE A 57 41.76 15.65 -8.95
C ILE A 57 42.19 14.67 -7.88
N VAL A 58 43.47 14.30 -7.85
CA VAL A 58 44.04 13.34 -6.88
C VAL A 58 43.90 13.85 -5.45
N THR A 59 44.07 15.15 -5.24
CA THR A 59 43.85 15.80 -3.94
C THR A 59 42.39 15.93 -3.60
N PHE A 60 41.51 16.28 -4.57
CA PHE A 60 40.08 16.36 -4.39
C PHE A 60 39.49 14.99 -4.01
N THR A 61 39.92 13.94 -4.66
CA THR A 61 39.48 12.56 -4.36
C THR A 61 40.12 11.95 -3.12
N THR A 62 40.96 12.71 -2.42
CA THR A 62 41.70 12.28 -1.21
C THR A 62 42.66 11.11 -1.42
N VAL A 63 43.04 10.79 -2.66
CA VAL A 63 43.98 9.71 -3.00
C VAL A 63 45.42 10.10 -2.62
N GLY A 64 45.89 11.29 -3.04
CA GLY A 64 47.19 11.87 -2.65
C GLY A 64 48.40 11.02 -2.95
N TYR A 65 48.69 10.70 -4.24
CA TYR A 65 49.83 9.91 -4.62
C TYR A 65 51.18 10.53 -4.22
N GLY A 66 51.26 11.86 -4.06
CA GLY A 66 52.46 12.57 -3.70
C GLY A 66 53.51 12.69 -4.83
N ASP A 67 53.10 12.34 -6.04
CA ASP A 67 53.91 12.42 -7.27
C ASP A 67 54.12 13.87 -7.72
N VAL A 68 53.14 14.73 -7.46
CA VAL A 68 53.17 16.17 -7.73
C VAL A 68 52.71 16.88 -6.46
N SER A 69 53.40 17.95 -6.08
CA SER A 69 53.03 18.81 -4.93
C SER A 69 53.53 20.23 -5.09
N PRO A 70 52.84 21.25 -4.55
CA PRO A 70 53.34 22.62 -4.54
C PRO A 70 54.67 22.78 -3.81
N VAL A 71 55.62 23.50 -4.38
CA VAL A 71 56.96 23.66 -3.82
C VAL A 71 57.09 25.00 -3.13
N THR A 72 56.46 26.07 -3.69
CA THR A 72 56.57 27.41 -3.13
C THR A 72 55.81 27.58 -1.81
N HIS A 73 56.27 28.46 -0.93
CA HIS A 73 55.60 28.73 0.34
C HIS A 73 54.17 29.26 0.14
N LEU A 74 53.93 30.08 -0.87
CA LEU A 74 52.62 30.66 -1.19
C LEU A 74 51.71 29.59 -1.78
N GLY A 75 52.22 28.73 -2.66
CA GLY A 75 51.48 27.56 -3.19
C GLY A 75 51.06 26.60 -2.10
N LYS A 76 51.94 26.27 -1.16
CA LYS A 76 51.63 25.40 0.00
C LYS A 76 50.52 26.01 0.90
N PHE A 77 50.59 27.31 1.16
CA PHE A 77 49.59 28.04 1.92
C PHE A 77 48.20 27.99 1.24
N LEU A 78 48.19 28.31 -0.07
CA LEU A 78 46.97 28.24 -0.88
C LEU A 78 46.39 26.81 -0.90
N THR A 79 47.26 25.81 -1.03
CA THR A 79 46.86 24.41 -0.99
C THR A 79 46.19 24.00 0.31
N ILE A 80 46.65 24.47 1.46
CA ILE A 80 45.99 24.21 2.75
C ILE A 80 44.56 24.75 2.73
N ILE A 81 44.32 25.95 2.22
CA ILE A 81 43.00 26.54 2.14
C ILE A 81 42.12 25.69 1.20
N ILE A 82 42.64 25.31 0.03
CA ILE A 82 41.92 24.47 -0.94
C ILE A 82 41.54 23.11 -0.34
N MET A 83 42.46 22.48 0.39
CA MET A 83 42.20 21.19 1.05
C MET A 83 41.11 21.28 2.11
N LEU A 84 41.07 22.35 2.91
CA LEU A 84 40.02 22.57 3.91
C LEU A 84 38.65 22.79 3.24
N LEU A 85 38.58 23.59 2.17
CA LEU A 85 37.36 23.80 1.39
C LEU A 85 36.89 22.51 0.72
N ASN A 86 37.83 21.76 0.17
CA ASN A 86 37.53 20.47 -0.47
C ASN A 86 36.94 19.46 0.50
N PHE A 87 37.51 19.33 1.70
CA PHE A 87 36.98 18.48 2.77
C PHE A 87 35.53 18.82 3.09
N GLY A 88 35.20 20.11 3.18
CA GLY A 88 33.82 20.60 3.37
C GLY A 88 32.88 20.16 2.24
N VAL A 89 33.32 20.34 0.98
CA VAL A 89 32.51 20.01 -0.21
C VAL A 89 32.27 18.49 -0.31
N VAL A 90 33.31 17.68 -0.10
CA VAL A 90 33.20 16.21 -0.15
C VAL A 90 32.24 15.70 0.95
N THR A 91 32.36 16.26 2.16
CA THR A 91 31.46 15.89 3.28
C THR A 91 30.00 16.26 2.98
N LEU A 92 29.75 17.45 2.44
CA LEU A 92 28.40 17.87 2.05
C LEU A 92 27.83 17.01 0.90
N LEU A 93 28.65 16.64 -0.05
CA LEU A 93 28.25 15.74 -1.16
C LEU A 93 27.86 14.37 -0.64
N GLY A 94 28.69 13.78 0.24
CA GLY A 94 28.40 12.49 0.87
C GLY A 94 27.11 12.54 1.70
N GLY A 95 26.92 13.60 2.48
CA GLY A 95 25.68 13.82 3.24
C GLY A 95 24.44 14.00 2.36
N ALA A 96 24.56 14.73 1.24
CA ALA A 96 23.46 14.89 0.29
C ALA A 96 23.06 13.56 -0.39
N VAL A 97 24.05 12.78 -0.83
CA VAL A 97 23.79 11.45 -1.41
C VAL A 97 23.16 10.51 -0.38
N ALA A 98 23.69 10.48 0.85
CA ALA A 98 23.12 9.68 1.93
C ALA A 98 21.68 10.11 2.24
N SER A 99 21.40 11.43 2.30
CA SER A 99 20.05 11.97 2.53
C SER A 99 19.07 11.54 1.44
N VAL A 100 19.46 11.58 0.16
CA VAL A 100 18.61 11.13 -0.96
C VAL A 100 18.34 9.62 -0.87
N LEU A 101 19.35 8.81 -0.58
CA LEU A 101 19.19 7.36 -0.44
C LEU A 101 18.30 6.99 0.76
N VAL A 102 18.44 7.72 1.88
CA VAL A 102 17.56 7.54 3.05
C VAL A 102 16.14 8.01 2.72
N ALA A 103 15.98 9.16 2.08
CA ALA A 103 14.67 9.65 1.65
C ALA A 103 13.98 8.64 0.69
N GLN A 104 14.69 8.08 -0.28
CA GLN A 104 14.15 7.04 -1.18
C GLN A 104 13.75 5.76 -0.43
N ARG A 105 14.44 5.40 0.64
CA ARG A 105 14.05 4.26 1.48
C ARG A 105 12.85 4.56 2.38
N LEU A 106 12.71 5.82 2.84
CA LEU A 106 11.61 6.26 3.70
C LEU A 106 10.34 6.59 2.90
N THR A 107 10.52 7.19 1.74
CA THR A 107 9.47 7.40 0.75
C THR A 107 9.51 6.27 -0.27
N GLY A 108 9.49 5.00 0.15
CA GLY A 108 9.39 3.90 -0.80
C GLY A 108 8.47 4.35 -1.94
N ASP A 109 8.93 4.20 -3.18
CA ASP A 109 8.27 4.70 -4.40
C ASP A 109 6.90 4.01 -4.56
N ASP A 110 5.97 4.36 -3.68
CA ASP A 110 4.57 3.92 -3.68
C ASP A 110 3.77 4.77 -4.68
N THR A 111 4.34 5.01 -5.86
CA THR A 111 3.50 5.21 -7.04
C THR A 111 2.93 3.82 -7.38
N LEU A 112 1.87 3.48 -6.64
CA LEU A 112 1.10 2.28 -6.88
C LEU A 112 0.72 2.29 -8.37
N ASP A 113 1.12 1.25 -9.11
CA ASP A 113 0.77 1.14 -10.53
C ASP A 113 -0.74 0.96 -10.63
N GLU A 114 -1.44 2.02 -11.01
CA GLU A 114 -2.90 2.10 -11.11
C GLU A 114 -3.50 0.94 -11.93
N ASN A 115 -2.76 0.42 -12.91
CA ASN A 115 -3.22 -0.70 -13.75
C ASN A 115 -3.29 -2.04 -13.01
N LYS A 116 -2.67 -2.14 -11.84
CA LYS A 116 -2.62 -3.34 -11.02
C LYS A 116 -3.85 -3.49 -10.10
N PHE A 117 -4.55 -2.38 -9.87
CA PHE A 117 -5.63 -2.29 -8.91
C PHE A 117 -6.99 -2.16 -9.61
N ASP A 118 -7.58 -3.32 -9.93
CA ASP A 118 -8.96 -3.43 -10.43
C ASP A 118 -9.63 -4.63 -9.75
N GLY A 119 -10.76 -4.39 -9.10
CA GLY A 119 -11.47 -5.42 -8.32
C GLY A 119 -10.73 -5.92 -7.07
N HIS A 120 -9.70 -5.20 -6.60
CA HIS A 120 -8.89 -5.55 -5.44
C HIS A 120 -9.66 -5.37 -4.11
N LEU A 121 -9.12 -5.94 -3.03
CA LEU A 121 -9.61 -5.79 -1.68
C LEU A 121 -8.86 -4.66 -0.96
N VAL A 122 -9.59 -3.73 -0.37
CA VAL A 122 -9.03 -2.74 0.56
C VAL A 122 -9.46 -3.07 1.97
N ILE A 123 -8.51 -3.17 2.91
CA ILE A 123 -8.77 -3.37 4.33
C ILE A 123 -8.31 -2.15 5.10
N ALA A 124 -9.25 -1.44 5.73
CA ALA A 124 -8.98 -0.31 6.61
C ALA A 124 -9.00 -0.73 8.07
N GLY A 125 -7.99 -0.29 8.84
CA GLY A 125 -7.78 -0.66 10.23
C GLY A 125 -6.92 -1.90 10.40
N TRP A 126 -6.43 -2.10 11.63
CA TRP A 126 -5.58 -3.23 12.01
C TRP A 126 -5.95 -3.76 13.38
N ASN A 127 -6.20 -5.06 13.48
CA ASN A 127 -6.44 -5.76 14.73
C ASN A 127 -6.01 -7.23 14.63
N LYS A 128 -6.26 -8.01 15.68
CA LYS A 128 -5.89 -9.43 15.75
C LYS A 128 -6.61 -10.31 14.71
N THR A 129 -7.71 -9.84 14.16
CA THR A 129 -8.52 -10.59 13.17
C THR A 129 -7.92 -10.50 11.77
N VAL A 130 -7.20 -9.39 11.42
CA VAL A 130 -6.67 -9.16 10.08
C VAL A 130 -5.79 -10.31 9.58
N PRO A 131 -4.81 -10.84 10.35
CA PRO A 131 -4.01 -11.98 9.88
C PRO A 131 -4.86 -13.23 9.59
N SER A 132 -5.90 -13.49 10.39
CA SER A 132 -6.80 -14.61 10.14
C SER A 132 -7.62 -14.45 8.88
N VAL A 133 -8.11 -13.24 8.61
CA VAL A 133 -8.81 -12.89 7.35
C VAL A 133 -7.88 -13.07 6.16
N LEU A 134 -6.65 -12.57 6.24
CA LEU A 134 -5.67 -12.74 5.17
C LEU A 134 -5.34 -14.22 4.90
N ASN A 135 -5.20 -15.04 5.95
CA ASN A 135 -4.98 -16.49 5.80
C ASN A 135 -6.13 -17.18 5.07
N LEU A 136 -7.38 -16.84 5.40
CA LEU A 136 -8.55 -17.41 4.74
C LEU A 136 -8.64 -16.96 3.27
N ILE A 137 -8.31 -15.71 2.97
CA ILE A 137 -8.25 -15.21 1.58
C ILE A 137 -7.11 -15.87 0.82
N GLU A 138 -5.94 -16.09 1.45
CA GLU A 138 -4.81 -16.81 0.85
C GLU A 138 -5.19 -18.24 0.45
N SER A 139 -5.93 -18.93 1.30
CA SER A 139 -6.37 -20.32 1.06
C SER A 139 -7.39 -20.40 -0.08
N ASN A 140 -8.23 -19.40 -0.25
CA ASN A 140 -9.28 -19.38 -1.26
C ASN A 140 -8.76 -18.94 -2.63
N LYS A 141 -8.63 -19.88 -3.59
CA LYS A 141 -8.09 -19.64 -4.93
C LYS A 141 -8.96 -18.76 -5.82
N ASP A 142 -10.26 -18.68 -5.53
CA ASP A 142 -11.23 -17.90 -6.32
C ASP A 142 -11.31 -16.44 -5.83
N SER A 143 -10.66 -16.10 -4.71
CA SER A 143 -10.64 -14.75 -4.17
C SER A 143 -9.59 -13.86 -4.86
N THR A 144 -9.73 -12.53 -4.69
CA THR A 144 -8.74 -11.56 -5.18
C THR A 144 -7.34 -11.86 -4.63
N SER A 145 -6.33 -11.66 -5.47
CA SER A 145 -4.92 -11.80 -5.07
C SER A 145 -4.28 -10.48 -4.65
N VAL A 146 -4.95 -9.34 -4.88
CA VAL A 146 -4.42 -8.01 -4.59
C VAL A 146 -5.14 -7.42 -3.39
N VAL A 147 -4.38 -7.06 -2.36
CA VAL A 147 -4.90 -6.50 -1.10
C VAL A 147 -4.16 -5.21 -0.75
N ILE A 148 -4.89 -4.17 -0.42
CA ILE A 148 -4.33 -2.93 0.14
C ILE A 148 -4.73 -2.82 1.60
N LEU A 149 -3.74 -2.74 2.49
CA LEU A 149 -3.93 -2.49 3.92
C LEU A 149 -3.74 -1.00 4.20
N VAL A 150 -4.73 -0.37 4.83
CA VAL A 150 -4.66 1.05 5.22
C VAL A 150 -4.84 1.16 6.72
N ASN A 151 -3.80 1.52 7.45
CA ASN A 151 -3.81 1.70 8.90
C ASN A 151 -2.58 2.49 9.36
N GLU A 152 -2.61 3.01 10.58
CA GLU A 152 -1.51 3.79 11.17
C GLU A 152 -0.46 2.90 11.91
N MET A 153 -0.46 1.58 11.65
CA MET A 153 0.52 0.68 12.26
C MET A 153 1.91 0.87 11.67
N ASP A 154 2.92 0.62 12.49
CA ASP A 154 4.31 0.68 12.05
C ASP A 154 4.58 -0.27 10.87
N LYS A 155 5.22 0.27 9.83
CA LYS A 155 5.54 -0.46 8.59
C LYS A 155 6.30 -1.77 8.85
N GLU A 156 7.19 -1.78 9.85
CA GLU A 156 7.96 -2.98 10.19
C GLU A 156 7.10 -4.08 10.82
N VAL A 157 6.06 -3.71 11.57
CA VAL A 157 5.12 -4.66 12.19
C VAL A 157 4.27 -5.31 11.11
N ILE A 158 3.70 -4.49 10.21
CA ILE A 158 2.92 -4.99 9.08
C ILE A 158 3.77 -5.86 8.17
N GLN A 159 4.99 -5.43 7.81
CA GLN A 159 5.88 -6.19 6.94
C GLN A 159 6.17 -7.58 7.50
N ARG A 160 6.36 -7.70 8.82
CA ARG A 160 6.53 -9.02 9.47
C ARG A 160 5.26 -9.86 9.43
N ALA A 161 4.10 -9.24 9.58
CA ALA A 161 2.81 -9.92 9.56
C ALA A 161 2.43 -10.42 8.15
N ILE A 162 2.81 -9.68 7.10
CA ILE A 162 2.50 -10.05 5.72
C ILE A 162 3.58 -10.93 5.06
N THR A 163 4.71 -11.12 5.72
CA THR A 163 5.76 -12.03 5.24
C THR A 163 5.27 -13.47 5.34
N GLY A 164 5.17 -14.15 4.21
CA GLY A 164 4.75 -15.56 4.16
C GLY A 164 3.51 -15.80 3.29
N TYR A 165 2.81 -14.76 2.86
CA TYR A 165 1.75 -14.89 1.84
C TYR A 165 2.41 -14.96 0.45
N GLU A 166 2.16 -16.05 -0.28
CA GLU A 166 2.76 -16.29 -1.60
C GLU A 166 1.83 -15.85 -2.74
N ARG A 167 0.52 -16.00 -2.54
CA ARG A 167 -0.50 -15.68 -3.53
C ARG A 167 -0.97 -14.23 -3.44
N LEU A 168 -1.02 -13.69 -2.21
CA LEU A 168 -1.51 -12.34 -1.98
C LEU A 168 -0.41 -11.31 -2.23
N ASP A 169 -0.68 -10.38 -3.15
CA ASP A 169 0.11 -9.17 -3.33
C ASP A 169 -0.43 -8.08 -2.40
N ILE A 170 0.22 -7.94 -1.25
CA ILE A 170 -0.23 -7.07 -0.18
C ILE A 170 0.57 -5.78 -0.16
N THR A 171 -0.11 -4.66 -0.33
CA THR A 171 0.45 -3.31 -0.22
C THR A 171 -0.04 -2.63 1.05
N HIS A 172 0.85 -2.00 1.81
CA HIS A 172 0.52 -1.27 3.04
C HIS A 172 0.65 0.23 2.86
N ILE A 173 -0.40 0.98 3.17
CA ILE A 173 -0.43 2.44 3.24
C ILE A 173 -0.48 2.85 4.72
N PRO A 174 0.64 3.35 5.31
CA PRO A 174 0.73 3.71 6.72
C PRO A 174 0.14 5.11 6.99
N GLU A 175 -1.14 5.29 6.69
CA GLU A 175 -1.85 6.56 6.82
C GLU A 175 -3.24 6.35 7.42
N ASN A 176 -3.84 7.44 7.92
CA ASN A 176 -5.17 7.40 8.52
C ASN A 176 -6.26 7.21 7.46
N PHE A 177 -6.97 6.09 7.54
CA PHE A 177 -8.00 5.68 6.58
C PHE A 177 -9.31 6.48 6.63
N THR A 178 -9.49 7.38 7.60
CA THR A 178 -10.66 8.28 7.64
C THR A 178 -10.57 9.39 6.59
N HIS A 179 -9.36 9.65 6.06
CA HIS A 179 -9.13 10.70 5.07
C HIS A 179 -9.45 10.24 3.65
N GLU A 180 -10.26 11.03 2.95
CA GLU A 180 -10.61 10.78 1.54
C GLU A 180 -9.39 10.64 0.63
N SER A 181 -8.36 11.49 0.83
CA SER A 181 -7.13 11.44 0.05
C SER A 181 -6.40 10.11 0.17
N VAL A 182 -6.46 9.46 1.34
CA VAL A 182 -5.83 8.16 1.61
C VAL A 182 -6.62 7.03 0.94
N LEU A 183 -7.94 7.07 1.01
CA LEU A 183 -8.80 6.09 0.34
C LEU A 183 -8.69 6.19 -1.19
N ARG A 184 -8.49 7.40 -1.73
CA ARG A 184 -8.20 7.60 -3.16
C ARG A 184 -6.82 7.06 -3.55
N LYS A 185 -5.79 7.17 -2.68
CA LYS A 185 -4.48 6.50 -2.89
C LYS A 185 -4.62 4.97 -2.90
N ALA A 186 -5.57 4.43 -2.16
CA ALA A 186 -5.90 3.01 -2.17
C ALA A 186 -6.76 2.60 -3.37
N PHE A 187 -7.01 3.46 -4.36
CA PHE A 187 -7.85 3.23 -5.54
C PHE A 187 -9.23 2.66 -5.19
N LEU A 188 -9.87 3.23 -4.16
CA LEU A 188 -11.14 2.73 -3.66
C LEU A 188 -12.25 2.77 -4.73
N ASP A 189 -12.17 3.68 -5.68
CA ASP A 189 -13.08 3.78 -6.83
C ASP A 189 -13.05 2.56 -7.76
N LYS A 190 -11.93 1.80 -7.74
CA LYS A 190 -11.73 0.57 -8.50
C LYS A 190 -11.77 -0.70 -7.65
N ALA A 191 -11.91 -0.54 -6.33
CA ALA A 191 -11.93 -1.67 -5.39
C ALA A 191 -13.20 -2.51 -5.57
N GLY A 192 -13.06 -3.83 -5.56
CA GLY A 192 -14.18 -4.76 -5.56
C GLY A 192 -14.88 -4.80 -4.21
N THR A 193 -14.09 -4.81 -3.13
CA THR A 193 -14.59 -4.84 -1.76
C THR A 193 -13.74 -3.94 -0.87
N PHE A 194 -14.40 -3.21 0.01
CA PHE A 194 -13.78 -2.41 1.05
C PHE A 194 -14.20 -2.93 2.43
N MET A 195 -13.25 -3.44 3.19
CA MET A 195 -13.48 -3.96 4.53
C MET A 195 -12.98 -2.96 5.57
N ILE A 196 -13.85 -2.55 6.48
CA ILE A 196 -13.51 -1.64 7.58
C ILE A 196 -13.52 -2.44 8.87
N LEU A 197 -12.39 -2.49 9.55
CA LEU A 197 -12.20 -3.21 10.80
C LEU A 197 -11.88 -2.23 11.94
N PRO A 198 -12.30 -2.55 13.19
CA PRO A 198 -11.88 -1.78 14.35
C PRO A 198 -10.35 -1.68 14.39
N ASP A 199 -9.83 -0.46 14.51
CA ASP A 199 -8.40 -0.17 14.41
C ASP A 199 -7.76 -0.12 15.79
N SER A 200 -6.84 -1.05 16.04
CA SER A 200 -6.03 -1.09 17.26
C SER A 200 -4.64 -0.46 17.07
N SER A 201 -4.40 0.21 15.95
CA SER A 201 -3.11 0.86 15.66
C SER A 201 -2.80 1.92 16.71
N GLY A 202 -1.66 1.78 17.37
CA GLY A 202 -1.20 2.75 18.39
C GLY A 202 -1.95 2.73 19.72
N LEU A 203 -2.95 1.84 19.91
CA LEU A 203 -3.68 1.71 21.16
C LEU A 203 -2.89 0.91 22.20
N LEU A 204 -3.05 1.28 23.46
CA LEU A 204 -2.56 0.48 24.59
C LEU A 204 -3.43 -0.78 24.77
N PRO A 205 -2.92 -1.84 25.44
CA PRO A 205 -3.62 -3.14 25.54
C PRO A 205 -5.01 -3.13 26.21
N HIS A 206 -5.39 -2.03 26.84
CA HIS A 206 -6.68 -1.82 27.54
C HIS A 206 -7.53 -0.70 26.95
N GLU A 207 -7.09 -0.12 25.84
CA GLU A 207 -7.86 0.87 25.11
C GLU A 207 -8.70 0.17 24.03
N GLU A 208 -9.95 0.63 23.87
CA GLU A 208 -10.85 0.14 22.85
C GLU A 208 -10.71 0.97 21.58
N PRO A 209 -10.90 0.36 20.42
CA PRO A 209 -10.93 1.07 19.14
C PRO A 209 -12.04 2.12 19.09
N ASP A 210 -11.75 3.25 18.48
CA ASP A 210 -12.73 4.31 18.22
C ASP A 210 -13.61 3.90 17.02
N GLU A 211 -14.84 3.49 17.30
CA GLU A 211 -15.79 3.05 16.27
C GLU A 211 -16.40 4.20 15.44
N ASP A 212 -16.34 5.45 15.92
CA ASP A 212 -16.74 6.60 15.12
C ASP A 212 -15.91 6.71 13.84
N LYS A 213 -14.63 6.26 13.88
CA LYS A 213 -13.79 6.14 12.70
C LYS A 213 -14.39 5.19 11.65
N THR A 214 -15.00 4.08 12.08
CA THR A 214 -15.62 3.10 11.18
C THR A 214 -16.81 3.72 10.43
N VAL A 215 -17.68 4.45 11.15
CA VAL A 215 -18.82 5.13 10.55
C VAL A 215 -18.38 6.24 9.59
N LEU A 216 -17.43 7.08 10.02
CA LEU A 216 -16.89 8.15 9.18
C LEU A 216 -16.23 7.60 7.91
N THR A 217 -15.46 6.52 8.04
CA THR A 217 -14.80 5.88 6.91
C THR A 217 -15.80 5.27 5.94
N CYS A 218 -16.89 4.66 6.43
CA CYS A 218 -17.96 4.15 5.58
C CYS A 218 -18.62 5.27 4.77
N LEU A 219 -18.95 6.40 5.40
CA LEU A 219 -19.49 7.58 4.73
C LEU A 219 -18.53 8.12 3.66
N THR A 220 -17.24 8.23 4.00
CA THR A 220 -16.21 8.70 3.07
C THR A 220 -16.06 7.74 1.89
N ALA A 221 -16.05 6.44 2.14
CA ALA A 221 -15.94 5.42 1.10
C ALA A 221 -17.13 5.50 0.12
N LYS A 222 -18.35 5.60 0.62
CA LYS A 222 -19.56 5.72 -0.20
C LYS A 222 -19.63 7.02 -0.98
N SER A 223 -19.00 8.08 -0.49
CA SER A 223 -18.89 9.34 -1.25
C SER A 223 -17.90 9.24 -2.42
N ILE A 224 -16.87 8.36 -2.31
CA ILE A 224 -15.90 8.11 -3.38
C ILE A 224 -16.49 7.16 -4.44
N SER A 225 -17.07 6.05 -3.98
CA SER A 225 -17.64 5.01 -4.84
C SER A 225 -18.91 4.44 -4.22
N GLU A 226 -20.06 4.80 -4.76
CA GLU A 226 -21.36 4.28 -4.32
C GLU A 226 -21.49 2.77 -4.61
N SER A 227 -20.85 2.30 -5.68
CA SER A 227 -20.89 0.90 -6.14
C SER A 227 -19.94 -0.02 -5.36
N CYS A 228 -18.97 0.51 -4.62
CA CYS A 228 -18.04 -0.29 -3.85
C CYS A 228 -18.77 -1.09 -2.76
N ASN A 229 -18.49 -2.40 -2.70
CA ASN A 229 -19.04 -3.27 -1.66
C ASN A 229 -18.34 -3.00 -0.32
N VAL A 230 -19.04 -2.34 0.62
CA VAL A 230 -18.49 -1.97 1.94
C VAL A 230 -18.95 -2.98 2.98
N VAL A 231 -17.97 -3.65 3.60
CA VAL A 231 -18.16 -4.59 4.73
C VAL A 231 -17.60 -3.93 5.99
N ALA A 232 -18.43 -3.62 6.97
CA ALA A 232 -18.02 -2.97 8.21
C ALA A 232 -18.12 -3.93 9.39
N HIS A 233 -17.04 -4.05 10.15
CA HIS A 233 -17.02 -4.77 11.43
C HIS A 233 -17.15 -3.79 12.57
N VAL A 234 -18.13 -3.98 13.44
CA VAL A 234 -18.38 -3.17 14.64
C VAL A 234 -18.46 -4.04 15.88
N LEU A 235 -18.08 -3.47 17.01
CA LEU A 235 -18.15 -4.11 18.33
C LEU A 235 -19.43 -3.74 19.04
N ASP A 236 -19.92 -2.49 18.84
CA ASP A 236 -21.14 -1.99 19.48
C ASP A 236 -22.34 -2.01 18.53
N VAL A 237 -23.42 -2.67 18.98
CA VAL A 237 -24.70 -2.77 18.27
C VAL A 237 -25.34 -1.38 18.00
N GLU A 238 -25.07 -0.38 18.86
CA GLU A 238 -25.59 0.97 18.67
C GLU A 238 -25.12 1.60 17.36
N ASN A 239 -23.92 1.28 16.89
CA ASN A 239 -23.32 1.78 15.66
C ASN A 239 -23.92 1.17 14.37
N VAL A 240 -24.63 0.07 14.48
CA VAL A 240 -25.30 -0.58 13.32
C VAL A 240 -26.23 0.38 12.59
N SER A 241 -27.05 1.12 13.34
CA SER A 241 -27.98 2.08 12.74
C SER A 241 -27.27 3.22 12.01
N HIS A 242 -26.08 3.61 12.46
CA HIS A 242 -25.26 4.63 11.80
C HIS A 242 -24.63 4.09 10.51
N LEU A 243 -24.15 2.87 10.51
CA LEU A 243 -23.58 2.21 9.32
C LEU A 243 -24.64 1.91 8.26
N GLN A 244 -25.86 1.52 8.68
CA GLN A 244 -26.98 1.35 7.75
C GLN A 244 -27.33 2.68 7.04
N ARG A 245 -27.34 3.79 7.79
CA ARG A 245 -27.53 5.13 7.20
C ARG A 245 -26.36 5.57 6.33
N ALA A 246 -25.15 5.12 6.65
CA ALA A 246 -23.95 5.31 5.84
C ALA A 246 -23.93 4.42 4.59
N ASN A 247 -24.96 3.61 4.37
CA ASN A 247 -25.11 2.71 3.24
C ASN A 247 -24.02 1.61 3.15
N ALA A 248 -23.57 1.10 4.31
CA ALA A 248 -22.75 -0.10 4.36
C ALA A 248 -23.53 -1.28 3.76
N ASN A 249 -22.86 -2.11 2.94
CA ASN A 249 -23.52 -3.26 2.29
C ASN A 249 -23.70 -4.41 3.28
N GLU A 250 -22.67 -4.67 4.09
CA GLU A 250 -22.64 -5.74 5.09
C GLU A 250 -22.11 -5.19 6.41
N ILE A 251 -22.74 -5.57 7.51
CA ILE A 251 -22.32 -5.18 8.87
C ILE A 251 -22.13 -6.45 9.68
N VAL A 252 -20.93 -6.65 10.20
CA VAL A 252 -20.55 -7.82 10.98
C VAL A 252 -20.41 -7.43 12.45
N ILE A 253 -21.16 -8.11 13.32
CA ILE A 253 -21.16 -7.93 14.79
C ILE A 253 -20.79 -9.26 15.41
N PRO A 254 -19.52 -9.51 15.73
CA PRO A 254 -19.09 -10.81 16.27
C PRO A 254 -19.75 -11.16 17.61
N ASP A 255 -19.91 -10.16 18.47
CA ASP A 255 -20.43 -10.35 19.82
C ASP A 255 -21.91 -10.76 19.86
N GLU A 256 -22.66 -10.55 18.80
CA GLU A 256 -24.05 -11.04 18.72
C GLU A 256 -24.11 -12.56 18.52
N HIS A 257 -23.17 -13.12 17.78
CA HIS A 257 -23.17 -14.55 17.45
C HIS A 257 -22.53 -15.44 18.51
N VAL A 258 -21.52 -14.93 19.22
CA VAL A 258 -20.77 -15.70 20.22
C VAL A 258 -21.64 -16.23 21.36
N PRO A 259 -22.52 -15.44 22.01
CA PRO A 259 -23.39 -15.94 23.05
C PRO A 259 -24.36 -17.04 22.58
N HIS A 260 -24.88 -16.90 21.35
CA HIS A 260 -25.75 -17.90 20.74
C HIS A 260 -25.03 -19.24 20.50
N LEU A 261 -23.82 -19.17 19.97
CA LEU A 261 -22.99 -20.36 19.77
C LEU A 261 -22.66 -21.04 21.11
N LEU A 262 -22.25 -20.26 22.13
CA LEU A 262 -21.96 -20.77 23.44
C LEU A 262 -23.18 -21.45 24.10
N ALA A 263 -24.36 -20.81 24.00
CA ALA A 263 -25.60 -21.40 24.50
C ALA A 263 -25.93 -22.71 23.77
N LYS A 264 -25.72 -22.78 22.44
CA LYS A 264 -25.94 -23.98 21.65
C LYS A 264 -25.00 -25.15 22.00
N HIS A 265 -23.77 -24.88 22.43
CA HIS A 265 -22.90 -25.94 22.97
C HIS A 265 -23.46 -26.62 24.20
N VAL A 266 -24.32 -25.92 24.97
CA VAL A 266 -24.96 -26.47 26.15
C VAL A 266 -26.28 -27.18 25.81
N THR A 267 -27.11 -26.56 24.97
CA THR A 267 -28.46 -27.07 24.65
C THR A 267 -28.46 -28.11 23.56
N ASP A 268 -27.61 -27.95 22.55
CA ASP A 268 -27.57 -28.79 21.34
C ASP A 268 -26.12 -28.99 20.87
N PRO A 269 -25.30 -29.76 21.58
CA PRO A 269 -23.84 -29.77 21.40
C PRO A 269 -23.35 -30.22 20.02
N GLY A 270 -24.20 -30.88 19.22
CA GLY A 270 -23.84 -31.23 17.84
C GLY A 270 -24.01 -30.08 16.82
N VAL A 271 -24.80 -29.03 17.14
CA VAL A 271 -25.10 -27.95 16.22
C VAL A 271 -23.91 -27.05 15.97
N PRO A 272 -23.17 -26.56 16.97
CA PRO A 272 -21.97 -25.75 16.73
C PRO A 272 -20.88 -26.53 15.97
N GLN A 273 -20.68 -27.82 16.30
CA GLN A 273 -19.70 -28.65 15.57
C GLN A 273 -20.06 -28.78 14.08
N PHE A 274 -21.34 -28.97 13.78
CA PHE A 274 -21.82 -29.02 12.40
C PHE A 274 -21.59 -27.68 11.70
N PHE A 275 -21.78 -26.56 12.39
CA PHE A 275 -21.57 -25.22 11.87
C PHE A 275 -20.08 -24.96 11.60
N ASP A 276 -19.21 -25.36 12.52
CA ASP A 276 -17.76 -25.29 12.35
C ASP A 276 -17.30 -26.15 11.16
N ASP A 277 -17.86 -27.34 11.00
CA ASP A 277 -17.54 -28.24 9.88
C ASP A 277 -17.98 -27.64 8.53
N LEU A 278 -19.10 -26.90 8.49
CA LEU A 278 -19.59 -26.27 7.28
C LEU A 278 -18.81 -24.99 6.88
N ILE A 279 -18.35 -24.21 7.86
CA ILE A 279 -17.74 -22.90 7.61
C ILE A 279 -16.22 -22.96 7.65
N LEU A 280 -15.62 -23.77 8.55
CA LEU A 280 -14.18 -23.75 8.79
C LEU A 280 -13.41 -24.86 8.06
N LYS A 281 -14.09 -25.94 7.63
CA LYS A 281 -13.42 -27.00 6.87
C LYS A 281 -13.50 -26.73 5.38
N GLU A 282 -12.42 -26.18 4.85
CA GLU A 282 -12.16 -26.04 3.40
C GLU A 282 -11.71 -27.38 2.79
N GLU A 283 -12.49 -28.46 2.94
CA GLU A 283 -12.33 -29.63 2.06
C GLU A 283 -13.02 -29.30 0.74
N GLU A 284 -12.33 -29.43 -0.40
CA GLU A 284 -12.75 -29.02 -1.76
C GLU A 284 -14.18 -29.47 -2.16
N ASP A 285 -14.80 -30.40 -1.43
CA ASP A 285 -16.14 -30.93 -1.72
C ASP A 285 -17.14 -30.82 -0.55
N LYS A 286 -16.79 -30.18 0.57
CA LYS A 286 -17.62 -30.16 1.79
C LYS A 286 -17.68 -28.78 2.43
N GLY A 287 -18.37 -27.84 1.84
CA GLY A 287 -18.56 -26.51 2.39
C GLY A 287 -19.79 -25.83 1.81
N LEU A 288 -20.20 -24.72 2.40
CA LEU A 288 -21.25 -23.89 1.86
C LEU A 288 -20.74 -23.18 0.60
N GLN A 289 -21.43 -23.35 -0.51
CA GLN A 289 -21.14 -22.66 -1.76
C GLN A 289 -22.33 -21.81 -2.21
N GLU A 290 -22.05 -20.59 -2.64
CA GLU A 290 -23.04 -19.74 -3.30
C GLU A 290 -23.00 -20.00 -4.79
N VAL A 291 -24.11 -20.45 -5.37
CA VAL A 291 -24.20 -20.80 -6.79
C VAL A 291 -25.34 -20.03 -7.45
N LYS A 292 -25.05 -19.49 -8.63
CA LYS A 292 -26.08 -18.77 -9.41
C LYS A 292 -27.14 -19.74 -9.94
N ILE A 293 -28.44 -19.43 -9.72
CA ILE A 293 -29.53 -20.26 -10.23
C ILE A 293 -29.51 -20.24 -11.75
N PRO A 294 -29.49 -21.41 -12.40
CA PRO A 294 -29.63 -21.48 -13.84
C PRO A 294 -30.94 -20.86 -14.31
N LYS A 295 -30.91 -20.08 -15.40
CA LYS A 295 -32.08 -19.40 -15.95
C LYS A 295 -33.27 -20.33 -16.21
N THR A 296 -33.01 -21.65 -16.45
CA THR A 296 -34.03 -22.68 -16.66
C THR A 296 -34.82 -23.04 -15.41
N LEU A 297 -34.30 -22.67 -14.22
CA LEU A 297 -34.93 -22.93 -12.93
C LEU A 297 -35.57 -21.69 -12.30
N ASN A 298 -35.46 -20.52 -12.94
CA ASN A 298 -36.11 -19.31 -12.47
C ASN A 298 -37.62 -19.50 -12.42
N GLY A 299 -38.24 -19.08 -11.29
CA GLY A 299 -39.67 -19.25 -11.07
C GLY A 299 -40.15 -20.67 -10.74
N GLN A 300 -39.21 -21.63 -10.58
CA GLN A 300 -39.58 -22.98 -10.14
C GLN A 300 -39.71 -23.05 -8.62
N THR A 301 -40.46 -24.05 -8.15
CA THR A 301 -40.64 -24.28 -6.72
C THR A 301 -39.36 -24.78 -6.04
N HIS A 302 -39.19 -24.47 -4.74
CA HIS A 302 -38.08 -24.94 -3.90
C HIS A 302 -37.77 -26.42 -4.11
N ASN A 303 -38.80 -27.29 -4.09
CA ASN A 303 -38.61 -28.73 -4.24
C ASN A 303 -37.97 -29.12 -5.60
N LYS A 304 -38.28 -28.41 -6.67
CA LYS A 304 -37.69 -28.69 -7.99
C LYS A 304 -36.24 -28.23 -8.04
N ILE A 305 -35.93 -27.07 -7.48
CA ILE A 305 -34.57 -26.54 -7.44
C ILE A 305 -33.71 -27.44 -6.53
N SER A 306 -34.19 -27.81 -5.35
CA SER A 306 -33.51 -28.73 -4.44
C SER A 306 -33.26 -30.11 -5.08
N ALA A 307 -34.27 -30.68 -5.75
CA ALA A 307 -34.12 -31.94 -6.46
C ALA A 307 -33.07 -31.84 -7.58
N PHE A 308 -33.05 -30.74 -8.33
CA PHE A 308 -32.05 -30.54 -9.39
C PHE A 308 -30.62 -30.58 -8.85
N TYR A 309 -30.31 -29.83 -7.79
CA TYR A 309 -28.97 -29.80 -7.22
C TYR A 309 -28.60 -31.14 -6.59
N LYS A 310 -29.53 -31.79 -5.88
CA LYS A 310 -29.33 -33.10 -5.29
C LYS A 310 -29.03 -34.19 -6.31
N PHE A 311 -29.82 -34.27 -7.39
CA PHE A 311 -29.66 -35.32 -8.40
C PHE A 311 -28.50 -35.07 -9.36
N LYS A 312 -28.20 -33.80 -9.66
CA LYS A 312 -27.16 -33.47 -10.64
C LYS A 312 -25.76 -33.39 -10.02
N TYR A 313 -25.66 -32.86 -8.81
CA TYR A 313 -24.38 -32.57 -8.16
C TYR A 313 -24.20 -33.28 -6.80
N GLY A 314 -25.24 -33.91 -6.25
CA GLY A 314 -25.21 -34.49 -4.91
C GLY A 314 -25.31 -33.46 -3.79
N TRP A 315 -25.61 -32.19 -4.11
CA TRP A 315 -25.62 -31.06 -3.17
C TRP A 315 -26.96 -30.93 -2.44
N LEU A 316 -26.88 -30.45 -1.20
CA LEU A 316 -28.04 -30.14 -0.37
C LEU A 316 -28.32 -28.64 -0.44
N LEU A 317 -29.48 -28.23 -0.95
CA LEU A 317 -29.92 -26.85 -0.93
C LEU A 317 -30.23 -26.40 0.51
N VAL A 318 -29.42 -25.45 1.02
CA VAL A 318 -29.54 -24.92 2.38
C VAL A 318 -30.44 -23.68 2.40
N GLY A 319 -30.35 -22.77 1.41
CA GLY A 319 -31.11 -21.54 1.40
C GLY A 319 -30.99 -20.77 0.09
N TYR A 320 -31.51 -19.56 0.10
CA TYR A 320 -31.43 -18.59 -1.00
C TYR A 320 -30.80 -17.31 -0.49
N ALA A 321 -29.77 -16.83 -1.19
CA ALA A 321 -29.19 -15.51 -0.99
C ALA A 321 -29.75 -14.57 -2.06
N ILE A 322 -30.45 -13.52 -1.65
CA ILE A 322 -30.95 -12.49 -2.55
C ILE A 322 -30.03 -11.29 -2.39
N ARG A 323 -29.19 -11.05 -3.39
CA ARG A 323 -28.42 -9.80 -3.44
C ARG A 323 -29.32 -8.68 -3.91
N LYS A 324 -29.74 -7.84 -2.98
CA LYS A 324 -30.46 -6.60 -3.32
C LYS A 324 -29.43 -5.65 -3.94
N ALA A 325 -29.51 -5.45 -5.23
CA ALA A 325 -28.77 -4.38 -5.91
C ALA A 325 -29.51 -3.06 -5.60
N GLY A 326 -28.98 -2.30 -4.63
CA GLY A 326 -29.45 -0.94 -4.35
C GLY A 326 -30.67 -0.82 -3.44
N PHE A 327 -30.89 0.40 -3.06
CA PHE A 327 -31.89 0.97 -2.19
C PHE A 327 -33.30 0.35 -2.32
N SER A 328 -33.79 -0.34 -1.28
CA SER A 328 -35.18 -0.80 -1.19
C SER A 328 -36.05 0.25 -0.48
N LEU A 329 -36.85 0.97 -1.24
CA LEU A 329 -37.83 1.95 -0.76
C LEU A 329 -38.81 1.33 0.26
N ASP A 330 -39.14 0.04 0.08
CA ASP A 330 -40.12 -0.66 0.90
C ASP A 330 -39.60 -0.94 2.32
N GLU A 331 -38.30 -1.13 2.50
CA GLU A 331 -37.70 -1.35 3.82
C GLU A 331 -37.52 -0.05 4.63
N GLN A 332 -37.22 1.07 3.96
CA GLN A 332 -37.04 2.37 4.65
C GLN A 332 -38.35 3.08 5.00
N MET A 333 -39.40 2.87 4.22
CA MET A 333 -40.68 3.53 4.49
C MET A 333 -41.57 2.77 5.49
N GLY A 334 -41.19 1.54 5.88
CA GLY A 334 -42.00 0.70 6.77
C GLY A 334 -43.41 0.41 6.25
N GLU A 335 -44.18 -0.42 6.93
CA GLU A 335 -45.59 -0.72 6.57
C GLU A 335 -46.53 0.50 6.63
N SER A 336 -46.08 1.62 7.22
CA SER A 336 -46.86 2.86 7.42
C SER A 336 -46.67 3.93 6.35
N GLY A 337 -45.86 3.68 5.32
CA GLY A 337 -45.65 4.64 4.22
C GLY A 337 -46.89 4.80 3.35
N SER A 338 -47.31 6.06 3.08
CA SER A 338 -48.46 6.35 2.22
C SER A 338 -48.32 5.70 0.84
N PRO A 339 -49.30 4.92 0.36
CA PRO A 339 -49.26 4.27 -0.95
C PRO A 339 -49.08 5.25 -2.12
N LEU A 340 -49.53 6.51 -1.94
CA LEU A 340 -49.36 7.57 -2.94
C LEU A 340 -47.90 8.01 -3.11
N ILE A 341 -47.18 8.15 -2.01
CA ILE A 341 -45.74 8.53 -2.05
C ILE A 341 -44.91 7.39 -2.67
N ARG A 342 -45.23 6.15 -2.30
CA ARG A 342 -44.60 4.95 -2.85
C ARG A 342 -44.74 4.85 -4.38
N ASN A 343 -45.95 5.10 -4.91
CA ASN A 343 -46.20 5.07 -6.35
C ASN A 343 -45.52 6.24 -7.09
N MET A 344 -45.52 7.45 -6.52
CA MET A 344 -44.80 8.60 -7.12
C MET A 344 -43.30 8.37 -7.23
N ILE A 345 -42.68 7.79 -6.19
CA ILE A 345 -41.24 7.52 -6.20
C ILE A 345 -40.93 6.39 -7.19
N LYS A 346 -41.78 5.37 -7.26
CA LYS A 346 -41.65 4.28 -8.22
C LYS A 346 -41.75 4.75 -9.69
N GLU A 347 -42.71 5.64 -9.99
CA GLU A 347 -42.83 6.27 -11.30
C GLU A 347 -41.63 7.15 -11.66
N GLN A 348 -41.05 7.87 -10.70
CA GLN A 348 -39.82 8.65 -10.93
C GLN A 348 -38.57 7.78 -11.17
N LEU A 349 -38.44 6.65 -10.48
CA LEU A 349 -37.33 5.70 -10.65
C LEU A 349 -37.46 4.96 -11.99
N ASP A 350 -38.68 4.53 -12.36
CA ASP A 350 -38.92 3.90 -13.66
C ASP A 350 -38.68 4.89 -14.82
N GLY A 351 -39.04 6.17 -14.60
CA GLY A 351 -38.77 7.25 -15.56
C GLY A 351 -37.25 7.60 -15.70
N ALA A 352 -36.44 7.31 -14.69
CA ALA A 352 -35.00 7.51 -14.70
C ALA A 352 -34.23 6.28 -15.24
N GLY A 353 -34.92 5.20 -15.64
CA GLY A 353 -34.30 4.00 -16.19
C GLY A 353 -33.59 3.10 -15.19
N ILE A 354 -33.87 3.29 -13.89
CA ILE A 354 -33.30 2.47 -12.82
C ILE A 354 -34.15 1.22 -12.65
N ASN A 355 -33.72 0.11 -13.28
CA ASN A 355 -34.36 -1.20 -13.13
C ASN A 355 -33.93 -1.84 -11.80
N LEU A 356 -34.86 -2.00 -10.88
CA LEU A 356 -34.72 -2.77 -9.65
C LEU A 356 -34.87 -4.27 -9.95
N THR A 357 -33.91 -4.89 -10.60
CA THR A 357 -33.88 -6.34 -10.79
C THR A 357 -32.96 -6.97 -9.75
N SER A 358 -33.56 -7.70 -8.81
CA SER A 358 -32.80 -8.56 -7.89
C SER A 358 -32.24 -9.78 -8.63
N ASP A 359 -30.93 -9.95 -8.63
CA ASP A 359 -30.30 -11.22 -9.01
C ASP A 359 -30.48 -12.22 -7.85
N GLU A 360 -31.30 -13.26 -8.08
CA GLU A 360 -31.50 -14.33 -7.11
C GLU A 360 -30.34 -15.33 -7.15
N HIS A 361 -29.71 -15.57 -6.00
CA HIS A 361 -28.65 -16.55 -5.80
C HIS A 361 -29.11 -17.63 -4.81
N VAL A 362 -28.57 -18.83 -4.94
CA VAL A 362 -28.86 -19.97 -4.08
C VAL A 362 -27.61 -20.36 -3.31
N VAL A 363 -27.79 -20.64 -2.03
CA VAL A 363 -26.74 -21.24 -1.19
C VAL A 363 -26.98 -22.74 -1.09
N VAL A 364 -26.00 -23.52 -1.50
CA VAL A 364 -26.02 -24.99 -1.48
C VAL A 364 -24.86 -25.57 -0.72
#